data_c0ee3c07cf25333677835c960d8fb161
#
_entry.id   c0ee3c07cf25333677835c960d8fb161
#
_cell.length_a   1.000
_cell.length_b   1.000
_cell.length_c   1.000
_cell.angle_alpha   90.00
_cell.angle_beta   90.00
_cell.angle_gamma   90.00
#
_symmetry.space_group_name_H-M   'P 1'
#
loop_
_entity.id
_entity.type
_entity.pdbx_description
1 polymer ?
#
loop_
_entity_poly.entity_id
_entity_poly.type
_entity_poly.pdbx_seq_one_letter_code
_entity_poly.pdbx_strand_id
1 'polypeptide(L)'
;MRVLAVDFGEKRIGLAVSDLAGEVVLPVGAVFRRSDGQAAAEVAVAARGREVERIVVGLPVRADGGGESPFAVRARSFARKLAEATGLPVELHGEALTSVSAEGS
;
A
#
# COMPACT_ATOMS: atom_id res chain seq x y z
N MET A 1 -0.79 -2.61 -17.09
CA MET A 1 -1.62 -2.56 -15.87
C MET A 1 -1.12 -1.44 -14.96
N ARG A 2 -2.02 -0.62 -14.45
CA ARG A 2 -1.63 0.49 -13.59
C ARG A 2 -1.74 0.08 -12.13
N VAL A 3 -0.68 0.31 -11.38
CA VAL A 3 -0.56 -0.12 -10.00
C VAL A 3 -0.32 1.10 -9.11
N LEU A 4 -1.03 1.18 -8.00
CA LEU A 4 -0.78 2.21 -7.00
C LEU A 4 0.15 1.63 -5.95
N ALA A 5 1.30 2.26 -5.76
CA ALA A 5 2.23 1.88 -4.72
C ALA A 5 1.99 2.77 -3.50
N VAL A 6 1.86 2.14 -2.35
CA VAL A 6 1.56 2.81 -1.09
C VAL A 6 2.71 2.57 -0.12
N ASP A 7 3.37 3.64 0.28
CA ASP A 7 4.45 3.57 1.25
C ASP A 7 3.85 3.93 2.62
N PHE A 8 3.50 2.92 3.39
CA PHE A 8 2.78 3.11 4.64
C PHE A 8 3.70 3.65 5.73
N GLY A 9 3.42 4.85 6.22
CA GLY A 9 4.17 5.46 7.31
C GLY A 9 3.24 5.71 8.48
N GLU A 10 3.82 6.03 9.63
CA GLU A 10 3.02 6.27 10.83
C GLU A 10 2.14 7.50 10.69
N LYS A 11 2.69 8.56 10.12
CA LYS A 11 1.98 9.83 10.01
C LYS A 11 1.69 10.20 8.58
N ARG A 12 2.49 9.68 7.65
CA ARG A 12 2.40 10.05 6.26
C ARG A 12 2.47 8.81 5.40
N ILE A 13 1.58 8.73 4.44
CA ILE A 13 1.50 7.61 3.51
C ILE A 13 1.81 8.15 2.13
N GLY A 14 2.95 7.74 1.58
CA GLY A 14 3.35 8.16 0.25
C GLY A 14 2.65 7.35 -0.81
N LEU A 15 2.30 8.00 -1.92
CA LEU A 15 1.60 7.36 -3.03
C LEU A 15 2.37 7.56 -4.32
N ALA A 16 2.45 6.51 -5.10
CA ALA A 16 3.04 6.57 -6.43
C ALA A 16 2.25 5.63 -7.34
N VAL A 17 2.24 5.94 -8.61
CA VAL A 17 1.52 5.12 -9.57
C VAL A 17 2.46 4.69 -10.68
N SER A 18 2.36 3.43 -11.10
CA SER A 18 3.10 2.95 -12.25
C SER A 18 2.35 3.31 -13.52
N ASP A 19 3.07 3.34 -14.64
CA ASP A 19 2.42 3.53 -15.93
C ASP A 19 1.74 2.23 -16.36
N LEU A 20 1.14 2.24 -17.53
CA LEU A 20 0.41 1.07 -18.03
C LEU A 20 1.31 -0.13 -18.25
N ALA A 21 2.57 0.11 -18.55
CA ALA A 21 3.54 -0.97 -18.73
C ALA A 21 4.12 -1.45 -17.40
N GLY A 22 3.90 -0.70 -16.33
CA GLY A 22 4.43 -1.05 -15.03
C GLY A 22 5.89 -0.73 -14.85
N GLU A 23 6.48 0.06 -15.74
CA GLU A 23 7.91 0.33 -15.71
C GLU A 23 8.27 1.65 -15.06
N VAL A 24 7.43 2.66 -15.21
CA VAL A 24 7.70 3.99 -14.68
C VAL A 24 6.82 4.21 -13.47
N VAL A 25 7.43 4.64 -12.38
CA VAL A 25 6.71 4.91 -11.14
C VAL A 25 6.78 6.41 -10.87
N LEU A 26 5.62 7.04 -10.81
CA LEU A 26 5.52 8.49 -10.62
C LEU A 26 4.88 8.79 -9.27
N PRO A 27 5.53 9.62 -8.46
CA PRO A 27 4.90 10.03 -7.20
C PRO A 27 3.66 10.87 -7.49
N VAL A 28 2.59 10.60 -6.75
CA VAL A 28 1.34 11.33 -6.97
C VAL A 28 0.87 12.03 -5.70
N GLY A 29 1.67 12.02 -4.64
CA GLY A 29 1.35 12.77 -3.44
C GLY A 29 1.45 11.92 -2.21
N ALA A 30 0.83 12.40 -1.16
CA ALA A 30 0.84 11.71 0.12
C ALA A 30 -0.46 11.99 0.86
N VAL A 31 -0.80 11.08 1.76
CA VAL A 31 -1.95 11.23 2.64
C VAL A 31 -1.41 11.36 4.05
N PHE A 32 -1.85 12.37 4.78
CA PHE A 32 -1.49 12.48 6.18
C PHE A 32 -2.48 11.67 6.99
N ARG A 33 -1.97 10.74 7.78
CA ARG A 33 -2.78 9.77 8.48
C ARG A 33 -3.18 10.29 9.86
N ARG A 34 -4.46 10.43 10.08
CA ARG A 34 -5.02 10.70 11.39
C ARG A 34 -5.68 9.46 11.97
N SER A 35 -6.21 8.62 11.10
CA SER A 35 -6.71 7.30 11.47
C SER A 35 -6.58 6.40 10.26
N ASP A 36 -6.62 5.10 10.49
CA ASP A 36 -6.53 4.16 9.38
C ASP A 36 -7.75 4.26 8.46
N GLY A 37 -8.92 4.47 9.04
CA GLY A 37 -10.13 4.60 8.23
C GLY A 37 -10.11 5.83 7.34
N GLN A 38 -9.69 6.96 7.89
CA GLN A 38 -9.58 8.19 7.12
C GLN A 38 -8.55 8.03 6.00
N ALA A 39 -7.38 7.46 6.35
CA ALA A 39 -6.32 7.32 5.38
C ALA A 39 -6.71 6.34 4.26
N ALA A 40 -7.34 5.23 4.61
CA ALA A 40 -7.78 4.27 3.60
C ALA A 40 -8.79 4.90 2.65
N ALA A 41 -9.69 5.72 3.18
CA ALA A 41 -10.67 6.40 2.32
C ALA A 41 -10.01 7.36 1.34
N GLU A 42 -9.01 8.11 1.81
CA GLU A 42 -8.32 9.05 0.93
C GLU A 42 -7.47 8.33 -0.12
N VAL A 43 -6.82 7.24 0.26
CA VAL A 43 -6.07 6.45 -0.70
C VAL A 43 -7.01 5.83 -1.73
N ALA A 44 -8.18 5.39 -1.30
CA ALA A 44 -9.17 4.82 -2.22
C ALA A 44 -9.62 5.84 -3.26
N VAL A 45 -9.81 7.09 -2.84
CA VAL A 45 -10.16 8.15 -3.79
C VAL A 45 -9.05 8.34 -4.82
N ALA A 46 -7.80 8.35 -4.36
CA ALA A 46 -6.67 8.49 -5.27
C ALA A 46 -6.58 7.32 -6.25
N ALA A 47 -6.85 6.11 -5.78
CA ALA A 47 -6.82 4.94 -6.63
C ALA A 47 -7.89 5.01 -7.71
N ARG A 48 -9.10 5.39 -7.34
CA ARG A 48 -10.19 5.48 -8.31
C ARG A 48 -9.94 6.58 -9.35
N GLY A 49 -9.40 7.69 -8.91
CA GLY A 49 -9.13 8.79 -9.83
C GLY A 49 -8.03 8.49 -10.83
N ARG A 50 -7.21 7.50 -10.57
CA ARG A 50 -6.12 7.13 -11.46
C ARG A 50 -6.35 5.80 -12.17
N GLU A 51 -7.50 5.21 -11.98
CA GLU A 51 -7.87 3.98 -12.68
C GLU A 51 -6.86 2.86 -12.46
N VAL A 52 -6.37 2.73 -11.24
CA VAL A 52 -5.45 1.65 -10.93
C VAL A 52 -6.22 0.33 -10.80
N GLU A 53 -5.55 -0.76 -11.08
CA GLU A 53 -6.15 -2.09 -11.05
C GLU A 53 -5.66 -2.92 -9.87
N ARG A 54 -4.61 -2.45 -9.21
CA ARG A 54 -3.98 -3.19 -8.12
C ARG A 54 -3.27 -2.20 -7.21
N ILE A 55 -3.17 -2.56 -5.93
CA ILE A 55 -2.46 -1.73 -4.94
C ILE A 55 -1.36 -2.58 -4.31
N VAL A 56 -0.19 -1.98 -4.14
CA VAL A 56 0.94 -2.61 -3.47
C VAL A 56 1.30 -1.75 -2.27
N VAL A 57 1.30 -2.34 -1.09
CA VAL A 57 1.67 -1.64 0.14
C VAL A 57 3.06 -2.11 0.54
N GLY A 58 4.00 -1.17 0.62
CA GLY A 58 5.36 -1.47 1.01
C GLY A 58 5.49 -1.54 2.52
N LEU A 59 6.22 -2.52 2.99
CA LEU A 59 6.48 -2.74 4.40
C LEU A 59 7.97 -2.57 4.67
N PRO A 60 8.34 -1.90 5.76
CA PRO A 60 9.73 -1.93 6.16
C PRO A 60 10.07 -3.31 6.70
N VAL A 61 11.27 -3.79 6.38
CA VAL A 61 11.78 -5.07 6.84
C VAL A 61 12.77 -4.79 7.95
N ARG A 62 12.64 -5.51 9.05
CA ARG A 62 13.56 -5.35 10.17
C ARG A 62 14.93 -5.89 9.79
N ALA A 63 15.95 -5.08 10.04
CA ALA A 63 17.31 -5.44 9.69
C ALA A 63 17.82 -6.62 10.52
N ASP A 64 17.29 -6.81 11.70
CA ASP A 64 17.74 -7.88 12.60
C ASP A 64 17.01 -9.20 12.35
N GLY A 65 16.11 -9.24 11.40
CA GLY A 65 15.36 -10.45 11.12
C GLY A 65 14.43 -10.86 12.24
N GLY A 66 14.09 -9.96 13.12
CA GLY A 66 13.34 -10.25 14.33
C GLY A 66 11.86 -10.51 14.15
N GLY A 67 11.44 -10.87 12.95
CA GLY A 67 10.06 -11.17 12.70
C GLY A 67 9.23 -9.92 12.46
N GLU A 68 7.93 -10.06 12.60
CA GLU A 68 7.01 -9.00 12.26
C GLU A 68 6.94 -7.94 13.36
N SER A 69 7.18 -6.69 12.98
CA SER A 69 7.08 -5.59 13.94
C SER A 69 5.62 -5.20 14.14
N PRO A 70 5.31 -4.48 15.24
CA PRO A 70 3.96 -3.94 15.40
C PRO A 70 3.55 -3.03 14.25
N PHE A 71 4.51 -2.34 13.66
CA PHE A 71 4.23 -1.49 12.51
C PHE A 71 3.78 -2.31 11.30
N ALA A 72 4.41 -3.47 11.08
CA ALA A 72 4.02 -4.35 9.99
C ALA A 72 2.61 -4.88 10.19
N VAL A 73 2.23 -5.18 11.44
CA VAL A 73 0.87 -5.61 11.74
C VAL A 73 -0.13 -4.51 11.37
N ARG A 74 0.21 -3.27 11.70
CA ARG A 74 -0.66 -2.13 11.35
C ARG A 74 -0.76 -1.96 9.84
N ALA A 75 0.34 -2.14 9.12
CA ALA A 75 0.34 -2.03 7.67
C ALA A 75 -0.55 -3.08 7.03
N ARG A 76 -0.55 -4.30 7.57
CA ARG A 76 -1.44 -5.35 7.07
C ARG A 76 -2.90 -5.02 7.32
N SER A 77 -3.19 -4.48 8.49
CA SER A 77 -4.55 -4.06 8.80
C SER A 77 -4.99 -2.95 7.85
N PHE A 78 -4.09 -2.03 7.58
CA PHE A 78 -4.37 -0.95 6.64
C PHE A 78 -4.62 -1.49 5.23
N ALA A 79 -3.80 -2.45 4.79
CA ALA A 79 -3.98 -3.06 3.48
C ALA A 79 -5.36 -3.72 3.36
N ARG A 80 -5.82 -4.36 4.44
CA ARG A 80 -7.14 -4.97 4.43
C ARG A 80 -8.24 -3.93 4.28
N LYS A 81 -8.09 -2.81 4.98
CA LYS A 81 -9.06 -1.71 4.86
C LYS A 81 -9.05 -1.14 3.44
N LEU A 82 -7.88 -1.05 2.82
CA LEU A 82 -7.80 -0.60 1.44
C LEU A 82 -8.51 -1.55 0.49
N ALA A 83 -8.32 -2.85 0.68
CA ALA A 83 -8.99 -3.83 -0.16
C ALA A 83 -10.51 -3.69 -0.05
N GLU A 84 -11.01 -3.47 1.16
CA GLU A 84 -12.43 -3.29 1.38
C GLU A 84 -12.94 -1.99 0.76
N ALA A 85 -12.17 -0.92 0.89
CA ALA A 85 -12.59 0.38 0.40
C ALA A 85 -12.57 0.48 -1.12
N THR A 86 -11.65 -0.24 -1.77
CA THR A 86 -11.46 -0.13 -3.21
C THR A 86 -12.05 -1.29 -4.00
N GLY A 87 -12.17 -2.45 -3.38
CA GLY A 87 -12.52 -3.66 -4.10
C GLY A 87 -11.41 -4.19 -4.99
N LEU A 88 -10.20 -3.68 -4.84
CA LEU A 88 -9.07 -4.06 -5.67
C LEU A 88 -8.15 -5.03 -4.93
N PRO A 89 -7.38 -5.85 -5.66
CA PRO A 89 -6.35 -6.67 -5.03
C PRO A 89 -5.29 -5.78 -4.36
N VAL A 90 -4.91 -6.12 -3.15
CA VAL A 90 -3.88 -5.40 -2.42
C VAL A 90 -2.81 -6.39 -2.01
N GLU A 91 -1.56 -6.10 -2.36
CA GLU A 91 -0.43 -6.95 -2.03
C GLU A 91 0.48 -6.22 -1.06
N LEU A 92 1.17 -7.00 -0.25
CA LEU A 92 2.15 -6.47 0.69
C LEU A 92 3.54 -6.88 0.22
N HIS A 93 4.45 -5.91 0.17
CA HIS A 93 5.82 -6.15 -0.26
C HIS A 93 6.78 -5.68 0.80
N GLY A 94 7.71 -6.54 1.18
CA GLY A 94 8.80 -6.16 2.06
C GLY A 94 10.05 -5.88 1.25
N GLU A 95 11.04 -5.26 1.90
CA GLU A 95 12.30 -4.95 1.23
C GLU A 95 13.05 -6.20 0.83
N ALA A 96 12.81 -7.31 1.50
CA ALA A 96 13.44 -8.57 1.15
C ALA A 96 12.85 -9.19 -0.11
N LEU A 97 12.01 -8.45 -0.80
CA LEU A 97 11.34 -8.87 -2.03
C LEU A 97 10.34 -9.99 -1.81
N THR A 98 9.93 -10.18 -0.57
CA THR A 98 8.88 -11.12 -0.26
C THR A 98 7.54 -10.47 -0.54
N SER A 99 6.74 -11.13 -1.32
CA SER A 99 5.43 -10.64 -1.65
C SER A 99 4.38 -11.51 -0.97
N VAL A 100 3.46 -10.88 -0.27
CA VAL A 100 2.38 -11.60 0.38
C VAL A 100 1.09 -11.01 -0.15
N SER A 101 0.33 -11.83 -0.85
CA SER A 101 -0.92 -11.36 -1.43
C SER A 101 -1.98 -11.24 -0.35
N ALA A 102 -2.75 -10.18 -0.42
CA ALA A 102 -3.90 -10.03 0.47
C ALA A 102 -4.98 -11.06 0.18
N GLU A 103 -4.86 -11.76 -0.92
CA GLU A 103 -5.79 -12.81 -1.30
C GLU A 103 -5.50 -14.13 -0.60
N GLY A 104 -4.53 -14.16 0.26
CA GLY A 104 -4.28 -15.34 1.06
C GLY A 104 -3.29 -16.33 0.46
N SER A 105 -2.49 -15.90 -0.42
CA SER A 105 -1.43 -16.76 -0.91
C SER A 105 -0.34 -16.91 0.12
#